data_ab337540d5cc8118d82a5a33610e5e92
#
_entry.id   ab337540d5cc8118d82a5a33610e5e92
#
_cell.length_a   1.000
_cell.length_b   1.000
_cell.length_c   1.000
_cell.angle_alpha   90.00
_cell.angle_beta   90.00
_cell.angle_gamma   90.00
#
_symmetry.space_group_name_H-M   'P 1'
#
loop_
_entity.id
_entity.type
_entity.pdbx_description
1 polymer ?
#
loop_
_entity_poly.entity_id
_entity_poly.type
_entity_poly.pdbx_seq_one_letter_code
_entity_poly.pdbx_strand_id
1 'polypeptide(L)'
;LSFLRGLGYQVDVMPDHYYLELKQKVDPESKSILSTGILAADFFLNNPQYQDYRVYLHGFSFEGWAGHAWDKEKNHMNRLIQQKKIHTFNPV
;
A
#
# COMPACT_ATOMS: atom_id res chain seq x y z
N LEU A 1 8.45 18.26 3.94
CA LEU A 1 9.49 17.24 3.78
C LEU A 1 10.85 17.69 4.27
N SER A 2 11.26 18.93 3.91
CA SER A 2 12.54 19.47 4.38
C SER A 2 12.62 19.54 5.91
N PHE A 3 11.50 19.85 6.55
CA PHE A 3 11.42 19.92 8.01
C PHE A 3 11.71 18.55 8.64
N LEU A 4 11.08 17.50 8.13
CA LEU A 4 11.29 16.15 8.65
C LEU A 4 12.72 15.67 8.43
N ARG A 5 13.30 15.94 7.27
CA ARG A 5 14.70 15.61 6.99
C ARG A 5 15.65 16.36 7.92
N GLY A 6 15.35 17.62 8.21
CA GLY A 6 16.13 18.43 9.14
C GLY A 6 16.14 17.90 10.56
N LEU A 7 15.11 17.09 10.94
CA LEU A 7 15.03 16.41 12.23
C LEU A 7 15.71 15.05 12.24
N GLY A 8 16.34 14.64 11.13
CA GLY A 8 17.04 13.36 11.05
C GLY A 8 16.18 12.20 10.59
N TYR A 9 14.93 12.43 10.16
CA TYR A 9 14.08 11.37 9.64
C TYR A 9 14.45 11.05 8.19
N GLN A 10 14.39 9.77 7.85
CA GLN A 10 14.46 9.36 6.46
C GLN A 10 13.08 9.62 5.85
N VAL A 11 13.06 10.37 4.74
CA VAL A 11 11.82 10.72 4.05
C VAL A 11 11.93 10.26 2.61
N ASP A 12 11.05 9.35 2.22
CA ASP A 12 10.91 8.88 0.85
C ASP A 12 9.64 9.46 0.25
N VAL A 13 9.74 9.94 -0.98
CA VAL A 13 8.60 10.53 -1.70
C VAL A 13 8.17 9.55 -2.79
N MET A 14 6.88 9.17 -2.74
CA MET A 14 6.30 8.31 -3.76
C MET A 14 6.06 9.13 -5.04
N PRO A 15 6.62 8.72 -6.19
CA PRO A 15 6.36 9.41 -7.45
C PRO A 15 4.87 9.34 -7.84
N ASP A 16 4.37 10.38 -8.49
CA ASP A 16 2.97 10.44 -8.90
C ASP A 16 2.59 9.28 -9.82
N HIS A 17 3.47 8.89 -10.73
CA HIS A 17 3.19 7.80 -11.65
C HIS A 17 2.96 6.46 -10.94
N TYR A 18 3.51 6.29 -9.75
CA TYR A 18 3.32 5.07 -8.97
C TYR A 18 1.84 4.88 -8.59
N TYR A 19 1.19 5.95 -8.16
CA TYR A 19 -0.23 5.93 -7.85
C TYR A 19 -1.05 5.49 -9.07
N LEU A 20 -0.77 6.08 -10.22
CA LEU A 20 -1.50 5.78 -11.45
C LEU A 20 -1.32 4.33 -11.87
N GLU A 21 -0.11 3.81 -11.78
CA GLU A 21 0.16 2.42 -12.10
C GLU A 21 -0.55 1.46 -11.15
N LEU A 22 -0.53 1.75 -9.85
CA LEU A 22 -1.22 0.90 -8.88
C LEU A 22 -2.72 0.97 -9.05
N LYS A 23 -3.27 2.15 -9.32
CA LYS A 23 -4.70 2.31 -9.59
C LYS A 23 -5.15 1.45 -10.76
N GLN A 24 -4.34 1.34 -11.82
CA GLN A 24 -4.63 0.48 -12.95
C GLN A 24 -4.67 -1.00 -12.56
N LYS A 25 -3.86 -1.42 -11.62
CA LYS A 25 -3.85 -2.81 -11.15
C LYS A 25 -5.00 -3.13 -10.23
N VAL A 26 -5.36 -2.21 -9.34
CA VAL A 26 -6.34 -2.45 -8.29
C VAL A 26 -7.76 -2.18 -8.78
N ASP A 27 -7.97 -1.04 -9.40
CA ASP A 27 -9.31 -0.60 -9.80
C ASP A 27 -9.24 0.36 -10.98
N PRO A 28 -9.05 -0.14 -12.21
CA PRO A 28 -8.90 0.72 -13.38
C PRO A 28 -10.17 1.41 -13.84
N GLU A 29 -11.34 0.92 -13.42
CA GLU A 29 -12.60 1.33 -14.04
C GLU A 29 -13.40 2.35 -13.24
N SER A 30 -13.16 2.45 -11.93
CA SER A 30 -13.93 3.34 -11.08
C SER A 30 -13.19 4.63 -10.79
N LYS A 31 -13.92 5.61 -10.25
CA LYS A 31 -13.35 6.88 -9.81
C LYS A 31 -12.89 6.83 -8.34
N SER A 32 -12.76 5.64 -7.78
CA SER A 32 -12.31 5.49 -6.41
C SER A 32 -10.89 6.00 -6.24
N ILE A 33 -10.56 6.39 -5.01
CA ILE A 33 -9.23 6.81 -4.62
C ILE A 33 -8.60 5.68 -3.81
N LEU A 34 -7.36 5.32 -4.13
CA LEU A 34 -6.65 4.29 -3.38
C LEU A 34 -6.40 4.76 -1.94
N SER A 35 -6.57 3.85 -0.99
CA SER A 35 -6.27 4.16 0.41
C SER A 35 -4.76 4.27 0.63
N THR A 36 -4.37 5.01 1.66
CA THR A 36 -2.96 5.12 2.04
C THR A 36 -2.37 3.76 2.39
N GLY A 37 -3.17 2.88 2.99
CA GLY A 37 -2.71 1.55 3.38
C GLY A 37 -2.28 0.70 2.21
N ILE A 38 -3.09 0.65 1.14
CA ILE A 38 -2.73 -0.15 -0.04
C ILE A 38 -1.54 0.45 -0.78
N LEU A 39 -1.45 1.77 -0.84
CA LEU A 39 -0.31 2.46 -1.44
C LEU A 39 0.97 2.14 -0.69
N ALA A 40 0.96 2.24 0.63
CA ALA A 40 2.13 1.98 1.45
C ALA A 40 2.57 0.52 1.34
N ALA A 41 1.65 -0.42 1.46
CA ALA A 41 1.98 -1.84 1.39
C ALA A 41 2.61 -2.21 0.05
N ASP A 42 1.99 -1.79 -1.06
CA ASP A 42 2.50 -2.10 -2.38
C ASP A 42 3.84 -1.41 -2.64
N PHE A 43 3.99 -0.16 -2.22
CA PHE A 43 5.24 0.58 -2.39
C PHE A 43 6.41 -0.10 -1.70
N PHE A 44 6.25 -0.51 -0.43
CA PHE A 44 7.32 -1.18 0.30
C PHE A 44 7.66 -2.54 -0.29
N LEU A 45 6.67 -3.28 -0.77
CA LEU A 45 6.90 -4.60 -1.34
C LEU A 45 7.63 -4.56 -2.68
N ASN A 46 7.38 -3.54 -3.49
CA ASN A 46 7.89 -3.46 -4.84
C ASN A 46 9.08 -2.51 -4.99
N ASN A 47 9.51 -1.88 -3.91
CA ASN A 47 10.66 -0.99 -3.95
C ASN A 47 11.92 -1.80 -3.64
N PRO A 48 12.90 -1.87 -4.55
CA PRO A 48 14.14 -2.64 -4.33
C PRO A 48 14.87 -2.26 -3.05
N GLN A 49 14.73 -1.02 -2.59
CA GLN A 49 15.37 -0.54 -1.37
C GLN A 49 14.91 -1.33 -0.13
N TYR A 50 13.70 -1.91 -0.17
CA TYR A 50 13.10 -2.60 0.96
C TYR A 50 12.94 -4.10 0.75
N GLN A 51 13.66 -4.70 -0.19
CA GLN A 51 13.53 -6.12 -0.51
C GLN A 51 13.86 -7.05 0.66
N ASP A 52 14.76 -6.63 1.53
CA ASP A 52 15.17 -7.44 2.69
C ASP A 52 14.24 -7.27 3.88
N TYR A 53 13.25 -6.41 3.79
CA TYR A 53 12.30 -6.16 4.86
C TYR A 53 11.13 -7.13 4.79
N ARG A 54 10.70 -7.60 5.96
CA ARG A 54 9.44 -8.34 6.06
C ARG A 54 8.32 -7.34 6.30
N VAL A 55 7.25 -7.48 5.53
CA VAL A 55 6.10 -6.59 5.65
C VAL A 55 4.98 -7.34 6.36
N TYR A 56 4.48 -6.74 7.44
CA TYR A 56 3.38 -7.30 8.22
C TYR A 56 2.17 -6.38 8.13
N LEU A 57 0.99 -6.98 7.91
CA LEU A 57 -0.28 -6.26 7.99
C LEU A 57 -0.82 -6.34 9.41
N HIS A 58 -1.29 -5.20 9.91
CA HIS A 58 -1.93 -5.14 11.20
C HIS A 58 -3.04 -4.10 11.19
N GLY A 59 -4.22 -4.47 11.65
CA GLY A 59 -5.33 -3.54 11.79
C GLY A 59 -6.05 -3.17 10.50
N PHE A 60 -5.87 -3.92 9.42
CA PHE A 60 -6.58 -3.66 8.16
C PHE A 60 -7.95 -4.31 8.21
N SER A 61 -9.02 -3.51 8.11
CA SER A 61 -10.40 -4.00 8.08
C SER A 61 -11.03 -3.97 6.68
N PHE A 62 -10.45 -3.21 5.75
CA PHE A 62 -10.97 -3.02 4.40
C PHE A 62 -12.39 -2.47 4.40
N GLU A 63 -12.66 -1.55 5.29
CA GLU A 63 -13.94 -0.85 5.40
C GLU A 63 -13.70 0.59 5.85
N GLY A 64 -14.68 1.45 5.66
CA GLY A 64 -14.58 2.84 6.06
C GLY A 64 -15.11 3.77 4.98
N TRP A 65 -14.35 4.80 4.64
CA TRP A 65 -14.80 5.82 3.69
C TRP A 65 -15.17 5.21 2.33
N ALA A 66 -16.37 5.54 1.85
CA ALA A 66 -16.92 4.95 0.61
C ALA A 66 -16.19 5.39 -0.66
N GLY A 67 -15.32 6.39 -0.58
CA GLY A 67 -14.48 6.80 -1.73
C GLY A 67 -13.37 5.83 -2.08
N HIS A 68 -13.12 4.83 -1.25
CA HIS A 68 -12.16 3.76 -1.54
C HIS A 68 -12.89 2.50 -2.01
N ALA A 69 -12.31 1.80 -2.98
CA ALA A 69 -12.84 0.54 -3.46
C ALA A 69 -12.32 -0.60 -2.59
N TRP A 70 -12.88 -0.74 -1.40
CA TRP A 70 -12.38 -1.67 -0.38
C TRP A 70 -12.32 -3.12 -0.86
N ASP A 71 -13.32 -3.57 -1.61
CA ASP A 71 -13.34 -4.94 -2.13
C ASP A 71 -12.19 -5.21 -3.09
N LYS A 72 -11.89 -4.25 -3.95
CA LYS A 72 -10.81 -4.38 -4.91
C LYS A 72 -9.43 -4.26 -4.25
N GLU A 73 -9.33 -3.39 -3.25
CA GLU A 73 -8.11 -3.29 -2.45
C GLU A 73 -7.86 -4.58 -1.66
N LYS A 74 -8.91 -5.16 -1.09
CA LYS A 74 -8.81 -6.43 -0.38
C LYS A 74 -8.37 -7.55 -1.30
N ASN A 75 -8.90 -7.61 -2.51
CA ASN A 75 -8.50 -8.61 -3.51
C ASN A 75 -7.02 -8.47 -3.86
N HIS A 76 -6.54 -7.25 -4.06
CA HIS A 76 -5.13 -7.01 -4.33
C HIS A 76 -4.25 -7.43 -3.16
N MET A 77 -4.64 -7.08 -1.95
CA MET A 77 -3.91 -7.45 -0.74
C MET A 77 -3.85 -8.97 -0.57
N ASN A 78 -4.95 -9.66 -0.83
CA ASN A 78 -4.99 -11.12 -0.76
C ASN A 78 -4.04 -11.76 -1.76
N ARG A 79 -3.91 -11.19 -2.96
CA ARG A 79 -2.93 -11.67 -3.93
C ARG A 79 -1.50 -11.52 -3.42
N LEU A 80 -1.20 -10.40 -2.79
CA LEU A 80 0.13 -10.17 -2.22
C LEU A 80 0.44 -11.15 -1.09
N ILE A 81 -0.55 -11.45 -0.25
CA ILE A 81 -0.42 -12.44 0.82
C ILE A 81 -0.16 -13.83 0.24
N GLN A 82 -0.95 -14.22 -0.77
CA GLN A 82 -0.79 -15.53 -1.41
C GLN A 82 0.57 -15.69 -2.09
N GLN A 83 1.14 -14.61 -2.58
CA GLN A 83 2.49 -14.63 -3.14
C GLN A 83 3.58 -14.60 -2.05
N LYS A 84 3.18 -14.64 -0.78
CA LYS A 84 4.07 -14.60 0.38
C LYS A 84 4.91 -13.34 0.46
N LYS A 85 4.42 -12.26 -0.14
CA LYS A 85 5.09 -10.96 -0.09
C LYS A 85 4.72 -10.18 1.18
N ILE A 86 3.55 -10.46 1.74
CA ILE A 86 3.07 -9.82 2.96
C ILE A 86 2.78 -10.90 3.99
N HIS A 87 3.15 -10.64 5.23
CA HIS A 87 2.82 -11.49 6.36
C HIS A 87 1.67 -10.87 7.14
N THR A 88 0.79 -11.70 7.68
CA THR A 88 -0.29 -11.23 8.56
C THR A 88 0.15 -11.38 10.00
N PHE A 89 -0.09 -10.33 10.77
CA PHE A 89 0.17 -10.30 12.19
C PHE A 89 -1.18 -10.31 12.90
N ASN A 90 -1.56 -11.42 13.48
CA ASN A 90 -2.93 -11.74 13.91
C ASN A 90 -3.86 -11.87 12.70
N PRO A 91 -5.01 -12.53 12.85
CA PRO A 91 -6.01 -12.51 11.80
C PRO A 91 -6.40 -11.06 11.53
N VAL A 92 -6.20 -10.66 10.32
CA VAL A 92 -6.50 -9.30 9.90
C VAL A 92 -7.92 -9.28 9.33
#